data_058af002bf5f78a268aa183f9f8a77ee
#
_entry.id   058af002bf5f78a268aa183f9f8a77ee
#
_cell.length_a   1.000
_cell.length_b   1.000
_cell.length_c   1.000
_cell.angle_alpha   90.00
_cell.angle_beta   90.00
_cell.angle_gamma   90.00
#
_symmetry.space_group_name_H-M   'P 1'
#
loop_
_entity.id
_entity.type
_entity.pdbx_description
1 polymer ?
#
loop_
_entity_poly.entity_id
_entity_poly.type
_entity_poly.pdbx_seq_one_letter_code
_entity_poly.pdbx_strand_id
1 'polypeptide(L)'
;MILLVQLMLGVALAASAGLRAWLPLFVVGLLARTGQIDLNASFDFLSRTDALIVFGVATVLEFLGDKIVVVDHFLDSLGTFIRPVAGTLLASSMLTVTEPVTATVVGIVTGGGTALTVHAGKMLTRIKATAALPLHGGTANAALSLSEDFVVGTWLWIAMVSPWVAFLLALVALAVAVWLIMALWRSGKHLLAVLTGARKNEPRSIDLK
;
A
#
# COMPACT_ATOMS: atom_id res chain seq x y z
N MET A 1 16.20 -21.30 -7.40
CA MET A 1 15.07 -21.49 -6.47
C MET A 1 15.04 -20.44 -5.35
N ILE A 2 16.17 -20.17 -4.69
CA ILE A 2 16.28 -19.18 -3.58
C ILE A 2 15.83 -17.77 -4.05
N LEU A 3 16.37 -17.24 -5.16
CA LEU A 3 16.01 -15.91 -5.66
C LEU A 3 14.51 -15.76 -5.92
N LEU A 4 13.85 -16.80 -6.45
CA LEU A 4 12.41 -16.76 -6.69
C LEU A 4 11.62 -16.63 -5.39
N VAL A 5 11.97 -17.38 -4.35
CA VAL A 5 11.32 -17.29 -3.04
C VAL A 5 11.55 -15.91 -2.42
N GLN A 6 12.76 -15.35 -2.54
CA GLN A 6 13.09 -14.00 -2.06
C GLN A 6 12.27 -12.92 -2.78
N LEU A 7 12.13 -13.01 -4.11
CA LEU A 7 11.28 -12.09 -4.88
C LEU A 7 9.81 -12.20 -4.45
N MET A 8 9.31 -13.41 -4.27
CA MET A 8 7.93 -13.63 -3.84
C MET A 8 7.67 -13.07 -2.44
N LEU A 9 8.59 -13.33 -1.51
CA LEU A 9 8.51 -12.78 -0.16
C LEU A 9 8.60 -11.24 -0.19
N GLY A 10 9.53 -10.70 -0.96
CA GLY A 10 9.69 -9.25 -1.13
C GLY A 10 8.43 -8.57 -1.66
N VAL A 11 7.80 -9.12 -2.71
CA VAL A 11 6.53 -8.61 -3.26
C VAL A 11 5.39 -8.74 -2.25
N ALA A 12 5.31 -9.86 -1.53
CA ALA A 12 4.30 -10.08 -0.51
C ALA A 12 4.40 -9.06 0.64
N LEU A 13 5.62 -8.81 1.13
CA LEU A 13 5.89 -7.80 2.16
C LEU A 13 5.60 -6.38 1.64
N ALA A 14 5.97 -6.08 0.40
CA ALA A 14 5.69 -4.79 -0.22
C ALA A 14 4.17 -4.54 -0.39
N ALA A 15 3.40 -5.58 -0.71
CA ALA A 15 1.94 -5.47 -0.76
C ALA A 15 1.35 -5.09 0.60
N SER A 16 1.85 -5.68 1.69
CA SER A 16 1.44 -5.30 3.05
C SER A 16 1.82 -3.86 3.39
N ALA A 17 2.98 -3.36 2.90
CA ALA A 17 3.39 -1.97 3.06
C ALA A 17 2.47 -0.99 2.31
N GLY A 18 1.82 -1.43 1.25
CA GLY A 18 0.78 -0.64 0.56
C GLY A 18 -0.45 -0.36 1.41
N LEU A 19 -0.75 -1.21 2.40
CA LEU A 19 -1.81 -0.99 3.38
C LEU A 19 -1.31 -0.21 4.61
N ARG A 20 -0.17 -0.62 5.17
CA ARG A 20 0.50 -0.04 6.35
C ARG A 20 2.00 0.03 6.10
N ALA A 21 2.57 1.24 6.08
CA ALA A 21 3.97 1.41 5.70
C ALA A 21 4.95 0.92 6.78
N TRP A 22 4.68 1.29 8.02
CA TRP A 22 5.66 1.17 9.10
C TRP A 22 5.65 -0.19 9.78
N LEU A 23 4.48 -0.81 9.93
CA LEU A 23 4.33 -2.10 10.59
C LEU A 23 5.15 -3.23 9.91
N PRO A 24 5.12 -3.40 8.58
CA PRO A 24 5.95 -4.42 7.92
C PRO A 24 7.45 -4.16 8.07
N LEU A 25 7.90 -2.90 8.00
CA LEU A 25 9.30 -2.52 8.24
C LEU A 25 9.74 -2.86 9.66
N PHE A 26 8.90 -2.55 10.65
CA PHE A 26 9.16 -2.86 12.05
C PHE A 26 9.27 -4.38 12.28
N VAL A 27 8.31 -5.16 11.76
CA VAL A 27 8.28 -6.62 11.92
C VAL A 27 9.48 -7.27 11.23
N VAL A 28 9.77 -6.91 9.99
CA VAL A 28 10.93 -7.44 9.24
C VAL A 28 12.24 -7.09 9.95
N GLY A 29 12.41 -5.84 10.38
CA GLY A 29 13.59 -5.43 11.13
C GLY A 29 13.75 -6.18 12.46
N LEU A 30 12.65 -6.44 13.18
CA LEU A 30 12.66 -7.20 14.43
C LEU A 30 13.03 -8.68 14.18
N LEU A 31 12.46 -9.30 13.14
CA LEU A 31 12.76 -10.69 12.77
C LEU A 31 14.22 -10.85 12.33
N ALA A 32 14.76 -9.87 11.60
CA ALA A 32 16.17 -9.86 11.23
C ALA A 32 17.08 -9.71 12.46
N ARG A 33 16.71 -8.83 13.40
CA ARG A 33 17.46 -8.65 14.65
C ARG A 33 17.49 -9.91 15.51
N THR A 34 16.42 -10.69 15.50
CA THR A 34 16.33 -11.96 16.24
C THR A 34 16.92 -13.15 15.48
N GLY A 35 17.48 -12.93 14.29
CA GLY A 35 18.10 -13.96 13.46
C GLY A 35 17.11 -14.94 12.82
N GLN A 36 15.86 -14.58 12.72
CA GLN A 36 14.84 -15.42 12.09
C GLN A 36 14.79 -15.28 10.57
N ILE A 37 15.27 -14.14 10.05
CA ILE A 37 15.40 -13.88 8.62
C ILE A 37 16.74 -13.18 8.34
N ASP A 38 17.31 -13.44 7.16
CA ASP A 38 18.50 -12.75 6.67
C ASP A 38 18.08 -11.61 5.74
N LEU A 39 18.75 -10.48 5.87
CA LEU A 39 18.59 -9.33 4.98
C LEU A 39 19.77 -9.23 4.03
N ASN A 40 19.57 -8.59 2.88
CA ASN A 40 20.69 -8.16 2.05
C ASN A 40 21.55 -7.17 2.84
N ALA A 41 22.86 -7.36 2.86
CA ALA A 41 23.81 -6.63 3.72
C ALA A 41 23.67 -5.09 3.68
N SER A 42 23.27 -4.53 2.53
CA SER A 42 23.03 -3.08 2.41
C SER A 42 21.79 -2.60 3.15
N PHE A 43 20.93 -3.50 3.59
CA PHE A 43 19.69 -3.21 4.29
C PHE A 43 19.70 -3.67 5.76
N ASP A 44 20.86 -4.09 6.28
CA ASP A 44 21.02 -4.51 7.68
C ASP A 44 20.64 -3.42 8.67
N PHE A 45 20.69 -2.15 8.23
CA PHE A 45 20.27 -1.03 9.06
C PHE A 45 18.80 -1.15 9.53
N LEU A 46 17.93 -1.88 8.82
CA LEU A 46 16.54 -2.10 9.22
C LEU A 46 16.44 -2.84 10.57
N SER A 47 17.43 -3.67 10.93
CA SER A 47 17.50 -4.41 12.18
C SER A 47 18.13 -3.61 13.34
N ARG A 48 18.67 -2.40 13.08
CA ARG A 48 19.31 -1.57 14.09
C ARG A 48 18.31 -1.01 15.08
N THR A 49 18.76 -0.75 16.29
CA THR A 49 17.91 -0.25 17.38
C THR A 49 17.28 1.09 17.05
N ASP A 50 18.03 2.02 16.45
CA ASP A 50 17.55 3.32 16.02
C ASP A 50 16.43 3.21 14.98
N ALA A 51 16.63 2.38 13.94
CA ALA A 51 15.60 2.11 12.93
C ALA A 51 14.34 1.46 13.53
N LEU A 52 14.51 0.46 14.39
CA LEU A 52 13.37 -0.21 15.06
C LEU A 52 12.58 0.74 15.97
N ILE A 53 13.25 1.66 16.67
CA ILE A 53 12.55 2.69 17.47
C ILE A 53 11.75 3.60 16.54
N VAL A 54 12.33 4.08 15.44
CA VAL A 54 11.62 4.93 14.48
C VAL A 54 10.43 4.21 13.88
N PHE A 55 10.61 2.97 13.39
CA PHE A 55 9.52 2.19 12.78
C PHE A 55 8.44 1.83 13.80
N GLY A 56 8.82 1.50 15.03
CA GLY A 56 7.88 1.19 16.10
C GLY A 56 7.03 2.41 16.49
N VAL A 57 7.67 3.56 16.70
CA VAL A 57 6.97 4.82 17.00
C VAL A 57 6.07 5.22 15.83
N ALA A 58 6.57 5.15 14.59
CA ALA A 58 5.80 5.47 13.40
C ALA A 58 4.59 4.53 13.22
N THR A 59 4.75 3.23 13.53
CA THR A 59 3.64 2.25 13.52
C THR A 59 2.56 2.64 14.53
N VAL A 60 2.94 3.02 15.75
CA VAL A 60 1.99 3.46 16.77
C VAL A 60 1.28 4.74 16.34
N LEU A 61 2.01 5.70 15.78
CA LEU A 61 1.44 6.96 15.29
C LEU A 61 0.49 6.73 14.09
N GLU A 62 0.86 5.84 13.16
CA GLU A 62 -0.03 5.44 12.05
C GLU A 62 -1.30 4.80 12.59
N PHE A 63 -1.18 3.87 13.55
CA PHE A 63 -2.31 3.17 14.16
C PHE A 63 -3.26 4.10 14.93
N LEU A 64 -2.72 5.05 15.70
CA LEU A 64 -3.53 6.01 16.45
C LEU A 64 -4.12 7.10 15.55
N GLY A 65 -3.32 7.58 14.59
CA GLY A 65 -3.70 8.64 13.66
C GLY A 65 -4.87 8.27 12.77
N ASP A 66 -4.94 7.04 12.31
CA ASP A 66 -6.03 6.54 11.47
C ASP A 66 -7.42 6.56 12.15
N LYS A 67 -7.47 6.72 13.46
CA LYS A 67 -8.72 6.83 14.21
C LYS A 67 -9.28 8.25 14.26
N ILE A 68 -8.48 9.22 13.83
CA ILE A 68 -8.84 10.64 13.75
C ILE A 68 -8.93 11.02 12.26
N VAL A 69 -10.12 11.27 11.76
CA VAL A 69 -10.40 11.47 10.32
C VAL A 69 -9.45 12.48 9.63
N VAL A 70 -9.16 13.62 10.28
CA VAL A 70 -8.26 14.64 9.71
C VAL A 70 -6.82 14.12 9.62
N VAL A 71 -6.37 13.42 10.66
CA VAL A 71 -5.02 12.84 10.72
C VAL A 71 -4.87 11.70 9.72
N ASP A 72 -5.90 10.87 9.59
CA ASP A 72 -5.96 9.78 8.62
C ASP A 72 -5.79 10.27 7.18
N HIS A 73 -6.53 11.31 6.77
CA HIS A 73 -6.36 11.92 5.44
C HIS A 73 -4.95 12.47 5.21
N PHE A 74 -4.35 13.07 6.23
CA PHE A 74 -2.97 13.55 6.16
C PHE A 74 -1.98 12.39 6.02
N LEU A 75 -2.13 11.34 6.84
CA LEU A 75 -1.29 10.13 6.78
C LEU A 75 -1.44 9.39 5.45
N ASP A 76 -2.65 9.31 4.90
CA ASP A 76 -2.86 8.71 3.56
C ASP A 76 -2.20 9.54 2.45
N SER A 77 -2.21 10.87 2.55
CA SER A 77 -1.50 11.74 1.60
C SER A 77 0.01 11.54 1.66
N LEU A 78 0.59 11.50 2.86
CA LEU A 78 1.99 11.16 3.09
C LEU A 78 2.30 9.73 2.65
N GLY A 79 1.38 8.82 2.86
CA GLY A 79 1.48 7.40 2.47
C GLY A 79 1.74 7.21 0.99
N THR A 80 1.29 8.11 0.13
CA THR A 80 1.55 8.07 -1.31
C THR A 80 3.06 8.10 -1.62
N PHE A 81 3.86 8.73 -0.78
CA PHE A 81 5.32 8.78 -0.92
C PHE A 81 6.01 7.73 -0.04
N ILE A 82 5.56 7.56 1.19
CA ILE A 82 6.20 6.69 2.18
C ILE A 82 6.04 5.22 1.81
N ARG A 83 4.85 4.80 1.34
CA ARG A 83 4.56 3.38 1.06
C ARG A 83 5.37 2.80 -0.10
N PRO A 84 5.58 3.50 -1.23
CA PRO A 84 6.52 3.01 -2.26
C PRO A 84 7.94 2.86 -1.74
N VAL A 85 8.40 3.78 -0.89
CA VAL A 85 9.73 3.68 -0.26
C VAL A 85 9.80 2.47 0.68
N ALA A 86 8.80 2.29 1.55
CA ALA A 86 8.72 1.14 2.44
C ALA A 86 8.68 -0.19 1.65
N GLY A 87 7.87 -0.25 0.60
CA GLY A 87 7.80 -1.42 -0.28
C GLY A 87 9.12 -1.71 -1.00
N THR A 88 9.81 -0.66 -1.45
CA THR A 88 11.16 -0.79 -2.02
C THR A 88 12.14 -1.38 -1.02
N LEU A 89 12.20 -0.83 0.20
CA LEU A 89 13.09 -1.32 1.25
C LEU A 89 12.82 -2.78 1.59
N LEU A 90 11.57 -3.15 1.75
CA LEU A 90 11.17 -4.53 2.04
C LEU A 90 11.53 -5.50 0.91
N ALA A 91 11.23 -5.17 -0.33
CA ALA A 91 11.55 -6.03 -1.44
C ALA A 91 13.06 -6.15 -1.68
N SER A 92 13.78 -5.04 -1.60
CA SER A 92 15.24 -5.04 -1.77
C SER A 92 15.94 -5.80 -0.66
N SER A 93 15.50 -5.67 0.60
CA SER A 93 16.12 -6.33 1.75
C SER A 93 16.02 -7.84 1.70
N MET A 94 14.99 -8.40 1.04
CA MET A 94 14.83 -9.86 0.88
C MET A 94 15.78 -10.48 -0.15
N LEU A 95 16.36 -9.69 -1.05
CA LEU A 95 17.22 -10.18 -2.15
C LEU A 95 18.67 -10.38 -1.69
N THR A 96 18.90 -11.31 -0.76
CA THR A 96 20.20 -11.52 -0.09
C THR A 96 21.30 -12.03 -1.03
N VAL A 97 20.92 -12.75 -2.10
CA VAL A 97 21.87 -13.31 -3.09
C VAL A 97 22.17 -12.37 -4.25
N THR A 98 21.63 -11.14 -4.21
CA THR A 98 21.72 -10.18 -5.31
C THR A 98 22.61 -9.00 -4.92
N GLU A 99 23.40 -8.51 -5.87
CA GLU A 99 24.18 -7.29 -5.70
C GLU A 99 23.32 -6.11 -5.22
N PRO A 100 23.78 -5.26 -4.30
CA PRO A 100 23.00 -4.20 -3.66
C PRO A 100 22.28 -3.26 -4.64
N VAL A 101 22.97 -2.84 -5.71
CA VAL A 101 22.38 -1.94 -6.71
C VAL A 101 21.25 -2.64 -7.46
N THR A 102 21.48 -3.89 -7.88
CA THR A 102 20.45 -4.70 -8.56
C THR A 102 19.27 -4.98 -7.64
N ALA A 103 19.52 -5.33 -6.36
CA ALA A 103 18.49 -5.52 -5.36
C ALA A 103 17.63 -4.26 -5.19
N THR A 104 18.26 -3.09 -5.16
CA THR A 104 17.55 -1.80 -5.04
C THR A 104 16.71 -1.52 -6.27
N VAL A 105 17.24 -1.69 -7.48
CA VAL A 105 16.48 -1.45 -8.74
C VAL A 105 15.29 -2.40 -8.85
N VAL A 106 15.50 -3.68 -8.58
CA VAL A 106 14.41 -4.68 -8.56
C VAL A 106 13.39 -4.31 -7.49
N GLY A 107 13.83 -3.91 -6.30
CA GLY A 107 12.95 -3.50 -5.21
C GLY A 107 12.11 -2.26 -5.54
N ILE A 108 12.68 -1.25 -6.23
CA ILE A 108 11.92 -0.07 -6.70
C ILE A 108 10.77 -0.50 -7.61
N VAL A 109 11.08 -1.32 -8.61
CA VAL A 109 10.09 -1.72 -9.62
C VAL A 109 9.04 -2.66 -9.01
N THR A 110 9.48 -3.74 -8.36
CA THR A 110 8.57 -4.77 -7.84
C THR A 110 7.94 -4.35 -6.52
N GLY A 111 8.73 -3.92 -5.55
CA GLY A 111 8.26 -3.55 -4.21
C GLY A 111 7.59 -2.20 -4.18
N GLY A 112 8.26 -1.15 -4.67
CA GLY A 112 7.71 0.20 -4.72
C GLY A 112 6.45 0.27 -5.58
N GLY A 113 6.46 -0.35 -6.77
CA GLY A 113 5.31 -0.45 -7.65
C GLY A 113 4.13 -1.21 -7.02
N THR A 114 4.40 -2.33 -6.37
CA THR A 114 3.38 -3.12 -5.64
C THR A 114 2.74 -2.31 -4.52
N ALA A 115 3.55 -1.71 -3.64
CA ALA A 115 3.06 -0.92 -2.51
C ALA A 115 2.23 0.28 -2.97
N LEU A 116 2.68 1.01 -4.01
CA LEU A 116 1.94 2.12 -4.58
C LEU A 116 0.59 1.69 -5.16
N THR A 117 0.55 0.57 -5.89
CA THR A 117 -0.67 0.05 -6.51
C THR A 117 -1.69 -0.38 -5.46
N VAL A 118 -1.25 -1.10 -4.43
CA VAL A 118 -2.12 -1.52 -3.31
C VAL A 118 -2.63 -0.30 -2.54
N HIS A 119 -1.76 0.69 -2.29
CA HIS A 119 -2.16 1.95 -1.64
C HIS A 119 -3.22 2.71 -2.44
N ALA A 120 -3.03 2.85 -3.75
CA ALA A 120 -4.03 3.48 -4.61
C ALA A 120 -5.38 2.74 -4.54
N GLY A 121 -5.37 1.41 -4.57
CA GLY A 121 -6.58 0.59 -4.38
C GLY A 121 -7.27 0.83 -3.04
N LYS A 122 -6.49 0.90 -1.94
CA LYS A 122 -6.97 1.25 -0.59
C LYS A 122 -7.67 2.61 -0.58
N MET A 123 -7.02 3.65 -1.09
CA MET A 123 -7.59 5.01 -1.15
C MET A 123 -8.93 5.02 -1.89
N LEU A 124 -9.02 4.32 -3.02
CA LEU A 124 -10.25 4.23 -3.80
C LEU A 124 -11.40 3.53 -3.05
N THR A 125 -11.07 2.50 -2.28
CA THR A 125 -12.05 1.80 -1.43
C THR A 125 -12.58 2.73 -0.34
N ARG A 126 -11.70 3.51 0.30
CA ARG A 126 -12.07 4.50 1.33
C ARG A 126 -12.96 5.60 0.77
N ILE A 127 -12.63 6.18 -0.40
CA ILE A 127 -13.46 7.19 -1.06
C ILE A 127 -14.88 6.65 -1.31
N LYS A 128 -15.01 5.42 -1.83
CA LYS A 128 -16.32 4.81 -2.08
C LYS A 128 -17.09 4.54 -0.78
N ALA A 129 -16.42 4.05 0.26
CA ALA A 129 -17.04 3.79 1.55
C ALA A 129 -17.57 5.07 2.21
N THR A 130 -16.80 6.16 2.17
CA THR A 130 -17.20 7.46 2.70
C THR A 130 -18.37 8.05 1.91
N ALA A 131 -18.38 7.91 0.58
CA ALA A 131 -19.49 8.38 -0.26
C ALA A 131 -20.79 7.59 -0.04
N ALA A 132 -20.67 6.29 0.29
CA ALA A 132 -21.84 5.43 0.53
C ALA A 132 -22.45 5.59 1.93
N LEU A 133 -21.68 6.07 2.93
CA LEU A 133 -22.09 6.17 4.33
C LEU A 133 -21.79 7.56 4.93
N PRO A 134 -22.37 8.64 4.40
CA PRO A 134 -21.99 10.02 4.78
C PRO A 134 -22.28 10.35 6.26
N LEU A 135 -23.26 9.72 6.88
CA LEU A 135 -23.64 9.99 8.28
C LEU A 135 -22.81 9.22 9.33
N HIS A 136 -22.03 8.24 8.92
CA HIS A 136 -21.26 7.35 9.80
C HIS A 136 -19.75 7.40 9.48
N GLY A 137 -19.27 8.44 8.80
CA GLY A 137 -17.92 8.53 8.26
C GLY A 137 -16.80 8.20 9.26
N GLY A 138 -16.93 8.64 10.51
CA GLY A 138 -15.94 8.38 11.55
C GLY A 138 -15.89 6.91 12.00
N THR A 139 -17.04 6.30 12.24
CA THR A 139 -17.12 4.90 12.69
C THR A 139 -16.79 3.92 11.55
N ALA A 140 -17.22 4.20 10.33
CA ALA A 140 -16.88 3.40 9.15
C ALA A 140 -15.36 3.45 8.87
N ASN A 141 -14.74 4.62 9.00
CA ASN A 141 -13.30 4.77 8.82
C ASN A 141 -12.50 4.01 9.90
N ALA A 142 -12.92 4.08 11.16
CA ALA A 142 -12.30 3.33 12.25
C ALA A 142 -12.43 1.80 12.05
N ALA A 143 -13.58 1.32 11.58
CA ALA A 143 -13.79 -0.10 11.29
C ALA A 143 -12.92 -0.57 10.12
N LEU A 144 -12.80 0.22 9.06
CA LEU A 144 -11.91 -0.06 7.94
C LEU A 144 -10.44 -0.10 8.39
N SER A 145 -10.00 0.87 9.20
CA SER A 145 -8.65 0.91 9.76
C SER A 145 -8.34 -0.34 10.59
N LEU A 146 -9.25 -0.77 11.48
CA LEU A 146 -9.07 -2.00 12.26
C LEU A 146 -9.02 -3.25 11.38
N SER A 147 -9.82 -3.31 10.32
CA SER A 147 -9.77 -4.44 9.37
C SER A 147 -8.46 -4.47 8.60
N GLU A 148 -7.90 -3.32 8.22
CA GLU A 148 -6.59 -3.21 7.59
C GLU A 148 -5.48 -3.70 8.53
N ASP A 149 -5.53 -3.34 9.82
CA ASP A 149 -4.57 -3.80 10.83
C ASP A 149 -4.56 -5.32 10.94
N PHE A 150 -5.75 -5.92 11.03
CA PHE A 150 -5.91 -7.37 11.10
C PHE A 150 -5.41 -8.05 9.82
N VAL A 151 -5.75 -7.51 8.65
CA VAL A 151 -5.30 -8.03 7.36
C VAL A 151 -3.77 -7.98 7.27
N VAL A 152 -3.14 -6.85 7.60
CA VAL A 152 -1.68 -6.71 7.53
C VAL A 152 -0.99 -7.65 8.52
N GLY A 153 -1.46 -7.76 9.76
CA GLY A 153 -0.91 -8.66 10.75
C GLY A 153 -0.98 -10.13 10.29
N THR A 154 -2.14 -10.56 9.79
CA THR A 154 -2.34 -11.90 9.24
C THR A 154 -1.46 -12.14 8.02
N TRP A 155 -1.35 -11.13 7.14
CA TRP A 155 -0.51 -11.21 5.95
C TRP A 155 0.98 -11.39 6.28
N LEU A 156 1.49 -10.61 7.23
CA LEU A 156 2.87 -10.75 7.70
C LEU A 156 3.13 -12.14 8.29
N TRP A 157 2.19 -12.64 9.08
CA TRP A 157 2.29 -14.00 9.62
C TRP A 157 2.31 -15.05 8.50
N ILE A 158 1.41 -14.95 7.51
CA ILE A 158 1.38 -15.86 6.35
C ILE A 158 2.68 -15.75 5.54
N ALA A 159 3.23 -14.54 5.36
CA ALA A 159 4.47 -14.34 4.62
C ALA A 159 5.66 -15.07 5.28
N MET A 160 5.69 -15.13 6.60
CA MET A 160 6.73 -15.86 7.34
C MET A 160 6.55 -17.38 7.28
N VAL A 161 5.31 -17.86 7.36
CA VAL A 161 5.02 -19.31 7.36
C VAL A 161 5.04 -19.89 5.94
N SER A 162 4.51 -19.17 4.97
CA SER A 162 4.37 -19.62 3.59
C SER A 162 4.49 -18.47 2.58
N PRO A 163 5.71 -18.14 2.13
CA PRO A 163 5.94 -17.08 1.15
C PRO A 163 5.13 -17.22 -0.14
N TRP A 164 4.86 -18.47 -0.56
CA TRP A 164 4.07 -18.78 -1.75
C TRP A 164 2.61 -18.32 -1.60
N VAL A 165 2.00 -18.62 -0.46
CA VAL A 165 0.61 -18.22 -0.18
C VAL A 165 0.52 -16.71 -0.06
N ALA A 166 1.45 -16.07 0.65
CA ALA A 166 1.51 -14.62 0.76
C ALA A 166 1.68 -13.93 -0.60
N PHE A 167 2.50 -14.49 -1.48
CA PHE A 167 2.68 -13.99 -2.84
C PHE A 167 1.41 -14.12 -3.68
N LEU A 168 0.71 -15.25 -3.63
CA LEU A 168 -0.57 -15.41 -4.33
C LEU A 168 -1.61 -14.40 -3.82
N LEU A 169 -1.67 -14.16 -2.51
CA LEU A 169 -2.52 -13.12 -1.93
C LEU A 169 -2.12 -11.73 -2.42
N ALA A 170 -0.81 -11.44 -2.56
CA ALA A 170 -0.32 -10.20 -3.13
C ALA A 170 -0.77 -10.00 -4.57
N LEU A 171 -0.71 -11.05 -5.39
CA LEU A 171 -1.21 -11.00 -6.77
C LEU A 171 -2.72 -10.72 -6.82
N VAL A 172 -3.50 -11.33 -5.93
CA VAL A 172 -4.95 -11.06 -5.82
C VAL A 172 -5.18 -9.62 -5.40
N ALA A 173 -4.47 -9.12 -4.39
CA ALA A 173 -4.59 -7.72 -3.95
C ALA A 173 -4.22 -6.73 -5.06
N LEU A 174 -3.16 -7.00 -5.82
CA LEU A 174 -2.77 -6.21 -6.99
C LEU A 174 -3.85 -6.23 -8.08
N ALA A 175 -4.38 -7.40 -8.40
CA ALA A 175 -5.44 -7.54 -9.41
C ALA A 175 -6.70 -6.74 -9.00
N VAL A 176 -7.10 -6.83 -7.74
CA VAL A 176 -8.22 -6.05 -7.20
C VAL A 176 -7.93 -4.54 -7.23
N ALA A 177 -6.73 -4.11 -6.83
CA ALA A 177 -6.34 -2.70 -6.87
C ALA A 177 -6.36 -2.15 -8.31
N VAL A 178 -5.77 -2.86 -9.26
CA VAL A 178 -5.78 -2.49 -10.68
C VAL A 178 -7.21 -2.45 -11.23
N TRP A 179 -8.04 -3.44 -10.88
CA TRP A 179 -9.44 -3.46 -11.29
C TRP A 179 -10.21 -2.24 -10.75
N LEU A 180 -10.02 -1.87 -9.48
CA LEU A 180 -10.62 -0.68 -8.86
C LEU A 180 -10.20 0.61 -9.57
N ILE A 181 -8.90 0.75 -9.86
CA ILE A 181 -8.35 1.89 -10.59
C ILE A 181 -8.99 2.00 -11.98
N MET A 182 -9.04 0.90 -12.73
CA MET A 182 -9.65 0.86 -14.07
C MET A 182 -11.16 1.16 -14.02
N ALA A 183 -11.87 0.63 -13.04
CA ALA A 183 -13.30 0.87 -12.88
C ALA A 183 -13.61 2.36 -12.65
N LEU A 184 -12.81 3.04 -11.83
CA LEU A 184 -12.94 4.48 -11.62
C LEU A 184 -12.61 5.29 -12.86
N TRP A 185 -11.56 4.93 -13.57
CA TRP A 185 -11.20 5.63 -14.80
C TRP A 185 -12.30 5.53 -15.87
N ARG A 186 -12.93 4.35 -16.00
CA ARG A 186 -14.08 4.16 -16.90
C ARG A 186 -15.28 5.01 -16.47
N SER A 187 -15.59 5.03 -15.18
CA SER A 187 -16.70 5.84 -14.63
C SER A 187 -16.45 7.34 -14.83
N GLY A 188 -15.23 7.80 -14.62
CA GLY A 188 -14.83 9.20 -14.84
C GLY A 188 -14.95 9.63 -16.31
N LYS A 189 -14.53 8.78 -17.25
CA LYS A 189 -14.70 9.04 -18.70
C LYS A 189 -16.18 9.12 -19.09
N HIS A 190 -17.02 8.24 -18.53
CA HIS A 190 -18.45 8.27 -18.79
C HIS A 190 -19.10 9.56 -18.28
N LEU A 191 -18.74 10.00 -17.08
CA LEU A 191 -19.23 11.26 -16.51
C LEU A 191 -18.81 12.47 -17.35
N LEU A 192 -17.54 12.53 -17.76
CA LEU A 192 -17.02 13.58 -18.64
C LEU A 192 -17.74 13.59 -20.00
N ALA A 193 -18.00 12.45 -20.59
CA ALA A 193 -18.72 12.32 -21.84
C ALA A 193 -20.18 12.85 -21.74
N VAL A 194 -20.84 12.55 -20.61
CA VAL A 194 -22.20 13.06 -20.34
C VAL A 194 -22.18 14.57 -20.16
N LEU A 195 -21.23 15.12 -19.38
CA LEU A 195 -21.12 16.57 -19.12
C LEU A 195 -20.74 17.33 -20.39
N THR A 196 -19.86 16.80 -21.23
CA THR A 196 -19.49 17.43 -22.51
C THR A 196 -20.59 17.28 -23.56
N GLY A 197 -21.34 16.19 -23.55
CA GLY A 197 -22.50 15.98 -24.42
C GLY A 197 -23.68 16.89 -24.05
N ALA A 198 -23.94 17.11 -22.76
CA ALA A 198 -24.95 18.06 -22.28
C ALA A 198 -24.62 19.50 -22.69
N ARG A 199 -23.34 19.87 -22.68
CA ARG A 199 -22.88 21.21 -23.12
C ARG A 199 -23.03 21.44 -24.63
N LYS A 200 -23.06 20.36 -25.44
CA LYS A 200 -23.23 20.43 -26.89
C LYS A 200 -24.71 20.63 -27.29
N ASN A 201 -25.64 20.37 -26.38
CA ASN A 201 -27.08 20.47 -26.58
C ASN A 201 -27.71 21.70 -25.94
N GLU A 202 -26.96 22.69 -25.44
CA GLU A 202 -27.52 23.98 -25.09
C GLU A 202 -27.98 24.66 -26.38
N PRO A 203 -29.28 25.05 -26.51
CA PRO A 203 -29.78 25.76 -27.69
C PRO A 203 -29.06 27.09 -27.77
N ARG A 204 -28.43 27.35 -28.92
CA ARG A 204 -27.89 28.67 -29.24
C ARG A 204 -28.99 29.71 -28.95
N SER A 205 -28.70 30.62 -28.05
CA SER A 205 -29.56 31.78 -27.80
C SER A 205 -29.96 32.37 -29.13
N ILE A 206 -31.27 32.39 -29.38
CA ILE A 206 -31.85 33.05 -30.54
C ILE A 206 -31.53 34.55 -30.38
N ASP A 207 -30.64 35.06 -31.21
CA ASP A 207 -30.44 36.52 -31.37
C ASP A 207 -31.73 37.12 -31.89
N LEU A 208 -32.53 37.65 -30.98
CA LEU A 208 -33.63 38.53 -31.32
C LEU A 208 -33.07 39.90 -31.77
N LYS A 209 -33.03 40.09 -33.07
CA LYS A 209 -32.88 41.41 -33.67
C LYS A 209 -34.20 42.18 -33.64
#